data_88ab30a6599ef452af49878aeeb2b99f
#
_entry.id   88ab30a6599ef452af49878aeeb2b99f
#
_cell.length_a   1.000
_cell.length_b   1.000
_cell.length_c   1.000
_cell.angle_alpha   90.00
_cell.angle_beta   90.00
_cell.angle_gamma   90.00
#
_symmetry.space_group_name_H-M   'P 1'
#
loop_
_entity.id
_entity.type
_entity.pdbx_description
1 polymer ?
#
loop_
_entity_poly.entity_id
_entity_poly.type
_entity_poly.pdbx_seq_one_letter_code
_entity_poly.pdbx_strand_id
1 'polypeptide(L)'
;MGSLIRFELKKICSQRVTQVAVLAIAALLAWVTTFNITSQFALDPNAVGSEFEGTSAIAQQKENADALTGLITNEAATDAIREWKTFMEGDEIAAQYQWGGSTMGTDAEAYWDFYAPRTNYLSLIVGPWMQGFEMPVSVASRIDTNVTLDLYGQARQKAASELAGGNQAFAYSEAERACWKEKASNVQTPVEYGYAGGWLDFFDISAFLIFALIVCAIACASVFNIEYREKTDAVLLSTKLGKSKLGAAKAIASIIVASVVYIIMLAVLLGVPLVFFGAEGAGLPLQLRELCNTYDLSLGAAVLALCVVGYLVMLGLLGITLLLSSKMCSSMGILAIIAAIVIVPMMMSNLHNNIANHVLFLFPFLALDANNFFDMVSYSIGPLVIEYPVVLAIFYAALFVIGTLLSRRCFSKHQVA
;
A
#
# COMPACT_ATOMS: atom_id res chain seq x y z
N MET A 1 -33.28 -20.01 1.50
CA MET A 1 -32.19 -19.07 1.14
C MET A 1 -30.83 -19.75 1.26
N GLY A 2 -30.52 -20.42 2.37
CA GLY A 2 -29.21 -21.09 2.59
C GLY A 2 -28.86 -22.14 1.54
N SER A 3 -29.81 -23.00 1.12
CA SER A 3 -29.60 -23.98 0.07
C SER A 3 -29.23 -23.37 -1.30
N LEU A 4 -29.84 -22.24 -1.65
CA LEU A 4 -29.52 -21.50 -2.87
C LEU A 4 -28.11 -20.90 -2.79
N ILE A 5 -27.74 -20.29 -1.66
CA ILE A 5 -26.39 -19.75 -1.45
C ILE A 5 -25.35 -20.87 -1.57
N ARG A 6 -25.58 -22.03 -0.91
CA ARG A 6 -24.68 -23.20 -0.97
C ARG A 6 -24.52 -23.71 -2.40
N PHE A 7 -25.59 -23.72 -3.18
CA PHE A 7 -25.55 -24.14 -4.58
C PHE A 7 -24.70 -23.15 -5.42
N GLU A 8 -24.92 -21.84 -5.27
CA GLU A 8 -24.16 -20.82 -6.00
C GLU A 8 -22.68 -20.81 -5.57
N LEU A 9 -22.38 -20.98 -4.29
CA LEU A 9 -21.00 -21.14 -3.80
C LEU A 9 -20.31 -22.33 -4.48
N LYS A 10 -20.98 -23.52 -4.48
CA LYS A 10 -20.43 -24.69 -5.17
C LYS A 10 -20.19 -24.42 -6.65
N LYS A 11 -21.12 -23.69 -7.31
CA LYS A 11 -21.03 -23.35 -8.73
C LYS A 11 -19.82 -22.45 -9.03
N ILE A 12 -19.57 -21.43 -8.20
CA ILE A 12 -18.41 -20.53 -8.36
C ILE A 12 -17.11 -21.28 -8.08
N CYS A 13 -17.02 -21.98 -6.94
CA CYS A 13 -15.80 -22.66 -6.52
C CYS A 13 -15.43 -23.88 -7.39
N SER A 14 -16.40 -24.50 -8.09
CA SER A 14 -16.14 -25.63 -8.99
C SER A 14 -15.65 -25.22 -10.38
N GLN A 15 -15.64 -23.93 -10.71
CA GLN A 15 -15.14 -23.44 -12.00
C GLN A 15 -13.61 -23.60 -12.06
N ARG A 16 -13.11 -24.33 -13.04
CA ARG A 16 -11.66 -24.54 -13.25
C ARG A 16 -10.91 -23.22 -13.39
N VAL A 17 -11.51 -22.25 -14.08
CA VAL A 17 -10.90 -20.92 -14.26
C VAL A 17 -10.71 -20.22 -12.91
N THR A 18 -11.69 -20.27 -12.02
CA THR A 18 -11.57 -19.70 -10.66
C THR A 18 -10.47 -20.40 -9.86
N GLN A 19 -10.45 -21.74 -9.87
CA GLN A 19 -9.44 -22.52 -9.14
C GLN A 19 -8.03 -22.21 -9.65
N VAL A 20 -7.83 -22.22 -10.96
CA VAL A 20 -6.53 -21.91 -11.57
C VAL A 20 -6.12 -20.47 -11.27
N ALA A 21 -7.04 -19.49 -11.36
CA ALA A 21 -6.74 -18.10 -11.07
C ALA A 21 -6.32 -17.89 -9.62
N VAL A 22 -7.05 -18.49 -8.66
CA VAL A 22 -6.70 -18.41 -7.22
C VAL A 22 -5.33 -18.99 -6.96
N LEU A 23 -5.04 -20.20 -7.49
CA LEU A 23 -3.75 -20.85 -7.29
C LEU A 23 -2.60 -20.11 -7.98
N ALA A 24 -2.80 -19.65 -9.20
CA ALA A 24 -1.77 -18.93 -9.97
C ALA A 24 -1.39 -17.60 -9.29
N ILE A 25 -2.39 -16.83 -8.83
CA ILE A 25 -2.13 -15.54 -8.17
C ILE A 25 -1.58 -15.77 -6.76
N ALA A 26 -2.07 -16.77 -6.01
CA ALA A 26 -1.47 -17.10 -4.72
C ALA A 26 0.01 -17.50 -4.86
N ALA A 27 0.34 -18.28 -5.88
CA ALA A 27 1.72 -18.63 -6.20
C ALA A 27 2.56 -17.41 -6.62
N LEU A 28 1.97 -16.49 -7.42
CA LEU A 28 2.63 -15.23 -7.79
C LEU A 28 2.93 -14.37 -6.56
N LEU A 29 1.95 -14.20 -5.66
CA LEU A 29 2.15 -13.40 -4.44
C LEU A 29 3.16 -14.07 -3.50
N ALA A 30 3.11 -15.39 -3.36
CA ALA A 30 4.12 -16.12 -2.61
C ALA A 30 5.52 -15.97 -3.21
N TRP A 31 5.63 -15.95 -4.55
CA TRP A 31 6.89 -15.68 -5.22
C TRP A 31 7.37 -14.26 -4.98
N VAL A 32 6.49 -13.24 -5.08
CA VAL A 32 6.84 -11.84 -4.81
C VAL A 32 7.35 -11.66 -3.37
N THR A 33 6.63 -12.20 -2.38
CA THR A 33 7.04 -12.10 -0.98
C THR A 33 8.35 -12.87 -0.71
N THR A 34 8.52 -14.05 -1.31
CA THR A 34 9.76 -14.82 -1.19
C THR A 34 10.93 -14.10 -1.85
N PHE A 35 10.72 -13.54 -3.05
CA PHE A 35 11.74 -12.75 -3.74
C PHE A 35 12.15 -11.54 -2.91
N ASN A 36 11.20 -10.83 -2.32
CA ASN A 36 11.49 -9.69 -1.46
C ASN A 36 12.32 -10.10 -0.23
N ILE A 37 11.98 -11.22 0.41
CA ILE A 37 12.77 -11.75 1.54
C ILE A 37 14.19 -12.15 1.09
N THR A 38 14.32 -12.88 -0.02
CA THR A 38 15.62 -13.37 -0.49
C THR A 38 16.52 -12.27 -1.07
N SER A 39 15.94 -11.16 -1.51
CA SER A 39 16.67 -9.98 -2.00
C SER A 39 17.11 -9.01 -0.90
N GLN A 40 16.74 -9.27 0.37
CA GLN A 40 17.26 -8.49 1.48
C GLN A 40 18.77 -8.67 1.59
N PHE A 41 19.47 -7.58 1.84
CA PHE A 41 20.90 -7.60 2.10
C PHE A 41 21.23 -6.74 3.33
N ALA A 42 22.30 -7.11 4.01
CA ALA A 42 22.88 -6.31 5.09
C ALA A 42 24.39 -6.55 5.09
N LEU A 43 25.14 -5.55 5.44
CA LEU A 43 26.60 -5.66 5.52
C LEU A 43 26.98 -6.51 6.74
N ASP A 44 27.97 -7.40 6.58
CA ASP A 44 28.48 -8.21 7.69
C ASP A 44 29.46 -7.36 8.52
N PRO A 45 29.15 -7.00 9.77
CA PRO A 45 30.03 -6.17 10.58
C PRO A 45 31.34 -6.89 10.96
N ASN A 46 31.43 -8.22 10.77
CA ASN A 46 32.61 -9.00 11.16
C ASN A 46 33.52 -9.33 9.97
N ALA A 47 33.13 -9.03 8.74
CA ALA A 47 33.88 -9.39 7.56
C ALA A 47 33.74 -8.32 6.45
N VAL A 48 34.73 -7.44 6.39
CA VAL A 48 34.77 -6.35 5.40
C VAL A 48 34.59 -6.87 3.97
N GLY A 49 33.63 -6.28 3.27
CA GLY A 49 33.31 -6.66 1.88
C GLY A 49 32.44 -7.89 1.76
N SER A 50 31.94 -8.45 2.87
CA SER A 50 30.93 -9.50 2.85
C SER A 50 29.54 -8.95 3.19
N GLU A 51 28.51 -9.64 2.70
CA GLU A 51 27.12 -9.28 2.87
C GLU A 51 26.32 -10.49 3.35
N PHE A 52 25.37 -10.24 4.24
CA PHE A 52 24.32 -11.19 4.54
C PHE A 52 23.19 -11.04 3.52
N GLU A 53 22.58 -12.14 3.12
CA GLU A 53 21.44 -12.17 2.21
C GLU A 53 20.24 -12.85 2.88
N GLY A 54 19.03 -12.50 2.42
CA GLY A 54 17.79 -13.13 2.85
C GLY A 54 17.55 -13.02 4.36
N THR A 55 17.28 -14.13 5.02
CA THR A 55 16.93 -14.16 6.45
C THR A 55 18.07 -13.77 7.38
N SER A 56 19.33 -13.99 7.00
CA SER A 56 20.48 -13.53 7.76
C SER A 56 20.63 -12.00 7.67
N ALA A 57 20.35 -11.42 6.50
CA ALA A 57 20.30 -9.97 6.35
C ALA A 57 19.19 -9.35 7.21
N ILE A 58 18.00 -9.95 7.23
CA ILE A 58 16.89 -9.49 8.08
C ILE A 58 17.28 -9.53 9.57
N ALA A 59 17.96 -10.59 10.02
CA ALA A 59 18.43 -10.69 11.39
C ALA A 59 19.44 -9.59 11.74
N GLN A 60 20.37 -9.30 10.84
CA GLN A 60 21.35 -8.22 11.01
C GLN A 60 20.68 -6.83 10.99
N GLN A 61 19.72 -6.59 10.09
CA GLN A 61 18.95 -5.35 10.06
C GLN A 61 18.19 -5.12 11.37
N LYS A 62 17.65 -6.19 11.96
CA LYS A 62 17.00 -6.13 13.26
C LYS A 62 17.99 -5.78 14.37
N GLU A 63 19.12 -6.44 14.45
CA GLU A 63 20.18 -6.14 15.43
C GLU A 63 20.64 -4.68 15.32
N ASN A 64 20.84 -4.19 14.10
CA ASN A 64 21.20 -2.80 13.84
C ASN A 64 20.14 -1.81 14.34
N ALA A 65 18.86 -2.10 14.11
CA ALA A 65 17.76 -1.25 14.58
C ALA A 65 17.60 -1.31 16.10
N ASP A 66 17.73 -2.49 16.71
CA ASP A 66 17.63 -2.70 18.16
C ASP A 66 18.73 -1.93 18.91
N ALA A 67 19.94 -1.84 18.34
CA ALA A 67 21.06 -1.06 18.89
C ALA A 67 20.79 0.47 18.91
N LEU A 68 19.87 0.95 18.05
CA LEU A 68 19.51 2.37 17.92
C LEU A 68 18.11 2.68 18.47
N THR A 69 17.45 1.71 19.11
CA THR A 69 16.08 1.85 19.64
C THR A 69 16.01 2.97 20.68
N GLY A 70 15.04 3.86 20.54
CA GLY A 70 14.79 4.95 21.47
C GLY A 70 14.11 6.15 20.83
N LEU A 71 14.00 7.24 21.60
CA LEU A 71 13.38 8.46 21.10
C LEU A 71 14.34 9.24 20.21
N ILE A 72 13.89 9.61 19.02
CA ILE A 72 14.63 10.49 18.10
C ILE A 72 14.46 11.93 18.58
N THR A 73 15.25 12.35 19.60
CA THR A 73 15.24 13.76 20.03
C THR A 73 16.01 14.63 19.04
N ASN A 74 15.82 15.95 19.11
CA ASN A 74 16.59 16.91 18.30
C ASN A 74 18.09 16.77 18.56
N GLU A 75 18.49 16.54 19.82
CA GLU A 75 19.86 16.32 20.23
C GLU A 75 20.41 15.02 19.64
N ALA A 76 19.67 13.90 19.78
CA ALA A 76 20.09 12.61 19.24
C ALA A 76 20.28 12.65 17.73
N ALA A 77 19.38 13.30 17.00
CA ALA A 77 19.48 13.49 15.55
C ALA A 77 20.70 14.38 15.18
N THR A 78 20.93 15.46 15.94
CA THR A 78 22.07 16.35 15.73
C THR A 78 23.38 15.62 15.93
N ASP A 79 23.48 14.85 17.02
CA ASP A 79 24.69 14.11 17.38
C ASP A 79 24.97 13.00 16.34
N ALA A 80 23.96 12.27 15.88
CA ALA A 80 24.09 11.24 14.86
C ALA A 80 24.59 11.82 13.53
N ILE A 81 24.06 12.98 13.09
CA ILE A 81 24.51 13.64 11.87
C ILE A 81 25.93 14.22 12.04
N ARG A 82 26.24 14.76 13.23
CA ARG A 82 27.59 15.27 13.55
C ARG A 82 28.62 14.15 13.56
N GLU A 83 28.30 13.03 14.19
CA GLU A 83 29.15 11.84 14.20
C GLU A 83 29.39 11.32 12.78
N TRP A 84 28.34 11.27 11.96
CA TRP A 84 28.47 10.96 10.54
C TRP A 84 29.41 11.92 9.79
N LYS A 85 29.28 13.24 9.99
CA LYS A 85 30.16 14.23 9.37
C LYS A 85 31.61 14.07 9.81
N THR A 86 31.83 13.87 11.09
CA THR A 86 33.19 13.65 11.64
C THR A 86 33.83 12.40 11.04
N PHE A 87 33.03 11.33 10.90
CA PHE A 87 33.47 10.11 10.22
C PHE A 87 33.83 10.37 8.76
N MET A 88 33.03 11.14 8.03
CA MET A 88 33.26 11.46 6.61
C MET A 88 34.41 12.45 6.38
N GLU A 89 34.69 13.36 7.30
CA GLU A 89 35.77 14.37 7.20
C GLU A 89 37.10 13.84 7.69
N GLY A 90 37.12 12.87 8.58
CA GLY A 90 38.30 12.35 9.26
C GLY A 90 39.11 11.37 8.42
N ASP A 91 38.61 10.92 7.27
CA ASP A 91 39.24 9.83 6.55
C ASP A 91 39.27 10.06 5.03
N GLU A 92 40.45 9.87 4.40
CA GLU A 92 40.60 9.87 2.93
C GLU A 92 39.64 8.88 2.24
N ILE A 93 39.17 7.90 2.98
CA ILE A 93 38.28 6.83 2.52
C ILE A 93 36.85 7.32 2.39
N ALA A 94 36.36 8.11 3.34
CA ALA A 94 35.03 8.68 3.27
C ALA A 94 34.87 9.53 1.99
N ALA A 95 35.92 10.18 1.52
CA ALA A 95 35.97 10.93 0.27
C ALA A 95 35.84 10.02 -0.97
N GLN A 96 36.35 8.77 -0.92
CA GLN A 96 36.26 7.80 -2.02
C GLN A 96 34.88 7.19 -2.20
N TYR A 97 34.07 7.12 -1.14
CA TYR A 97 32.68 6.65 -1.21
C TYR A 97 31.66 7.70 -1.71
N GLN A 98 32.11 8.88 -2.04
CA GLN A 98 31.31 9.92 -2.70
C GLN A 98 30.98 9.59 -4.15
N TRP A 99 30.36 8.45 -4.44
CA TRP A 99 29.90 8.05 -5.77
C TRP A 99 30.83 7.17 -6.63
N GLY A 100 30.44 5.92 -6.72
CA GLY A 100 30.66 5.09 -7.93
C GLY A 100 32.06 4.70 -8.30
N GLY A 101 33.03 4.97 -7.46
CA GLY A 101 34.38 4.47 -7.62
C GLY A 101 34.54 3.11 -6.94
N SER A 102 34.67 2.06 -7.71
CA SER A 102 34.86 0.67 -7.30
C SER A 102 36.25 0.37 -6.67
N THR A 103 36.77 1.21 -5.82
CA THR A 103 37.96 0.94 -5.04
C THR A 103 37.61 0.97 -3.56
N MET A 104 37.20 -0.19 -3.05
CA MET A 104 37.26 -0.46 -1.62
C MET A 104 38.71 -0.37 -1.19
N GLY A 105 39.10 0.72 -0.53
CA GLY A 105 40.41 0.86 0.10
C GLY A 105 40.47 -0.01 1.36
N THR A 106 41.66 -0.13 1.93
CA THR A 106 41.99 -0.99 3.08
C THR A 106 41.31 -0.63 4.39
N ASP A 107 40.56 0.50 4.46
CA ASP A 107 39.81 0.94 5.65
C ASP A 107 38.28 0.86 5.46
N ALA A 108 37.82 -0.02 4.60
CA ALA A 108 36.41 -0.40 4.49
C ALA A 108 35.82 -0.82 5.85
N GLU A 109 36.64 -1.30 6.80
CA GLU A 109 36.24 -1.73 8.14
C GLU A 109 35.52 -0.62 8.89
N ALA A 110 36.04 0.60 8.95
CA ALA A 110 35.39 1.72 9.61
C ALA A 110 34.05 2.13 8.93
N TYR A 111 33.96 2.03 7.60
CA TYR A 111 32.72 2.26 6.87
C TYR A 111 31.67 1.20 7.22
N TRP A 112 32.06 -0.07 7.28
CA TRP A 112 31.19 -1.16 7.60
C TRP A 112 30.69 -1.10 9.05
N ASP A 113 31.57 -0.80 9.99
CA ASP A 113 31.24 -0.72 11.42
C ASP A 113 30.36 0.48 11.75
N PHE A 114 30.52 1.59 11.05
CA PHE A 114 29.80 2.82 11.34
C PHE A 114 28.56 3.01 10.50
N TYR A 115 28.70 2.96 9.16
CA TYR A 115 27.63 3.35 8.23
C TYR A 115 26.54 2.29 8.12
N ALA A 116 26.95 1.04 7.93
CA ALA A 116 26.01 -0.05 7.68
C ALA A 116 24.93 -0.18 8.74
N PRO A 117 25.26 -0.21 10.05
CA PRO A 117 24.24 -0.33 11.10
C PRO A 117 23.32 0.89 11.20
N ARG A 118 23.74 2.05 10.71
CA ARG A 118 23.03 3.32 10.88
C ARG A 118 22.30 3.83 9.66
N THR A 119 22.43 3.15 8.50
CA THR A 119 21.91 3.65 7.20
C THR A 119 20.43 4.01 7.25
N ASN A 120 19.58 3.14 7.79
CA ASN A 120 18.14 3.37 7.86
C ASN A 120 17.80 4.52 8.81
N TYR A 121 18.47 4.57 9.97
CA TYR A 121 18.27 5.64 10.94
C TYR A 121 18.73 7.00 10.38
N LEU A 122 19.91 7.07 9.75
CA LEU A 122 20.42 8.29 9.13
C LEU A 122 19.51 8.75 7.99
N SER A 123 19.04 7.84 7.14
CA SER A 123 18.10 8.15 6.06
C SER A 123 16.80 8.76 6.59
N LEU A 124 16.28 8.23 7.70
CA LEU A 124 15.07 8.72 8.32
C LEU A 124 15.25 10.15 8.88
N ILE A 125 16.34 10.39 9.64
CA ILE A 125 16.56 11.69 10.29
C ILE A 125 16.96 12.81 9.31
N VAL A 126 17.57 12.49 8.17
CA VAL A 126 17.89 13.50 7.14
C VAL A 126 16.73 13.74 6.18
N GLY A 127 15.71 12.87 6.18
CA GLY A 127 14.52 12.93 5.34
C GLY A 127 13.87 14.32 5.24
N PRO A 128 13.70 15.07 6.34
CA PRO A 128 13.15 16.43 6.31
C PRO A 128 13.92 17.44 5.43
N TRP A 129 15.21 17.24 5.21
CA TRP A 129 16.04 18.11 4.34
C TRP A 129 16.16 17.60 2.92
N MET A 130 15.74 16.36 2.63
CA MET A 130 15.83 15.80 1.28
C MET A 130 14.86 16.48 0.31
N GLN A 131 15.34 16.72 -0.93
CA GLN A 131 14.55 17.25 -2.03
C GLN A 131 14.64 16.30 -3.23
N GLY A 132 13.50 15.71 -3.61
CA GLY A 132 13.48 14.74 -4.70
C GLY A 132 14.33 13.48 -4.41
N PHE A 133 15.06 13.02 -5.40
CA PHE A 133 15.89 11.79 -5.33
C PHE A 133 17.33 12.10 -4.86
N GLU A 134 17.49 12.81 -3.76
CA GLU A 134 18.81 13.04 -3.18
C GLU A 134 19.27 11.84 -2.34
N MET A 135 20.59 11.63 -2.29
CA MET A 135 21.16 10.60 -1.42
C MET A 135 21.24 11.12 0.02
N PRO A 136 20.84 10.33 1.04
CA PRO A 136 20.90 10.74 2.45
C PRO A 136 22.28 11.26 2.86
N VAL A 137 23.35 10.65 2.40
CA VAL A 137 24.74 11.03 2.66
C VAL A 137 25.03 12.47 2.20
N SER A 138 24.61 12.82 0.98
CA SER A 138 24.83 14.16 0.42
C SER A 138 24.01 15.22 1.17
N VAL A 139 22.85 14.85 1.68
CA VAL A 139 22.02 15.74 2.49
C VAL A 139 22.64 15.95 3.87
N ALA A 140 23.07 14.88 4.54
CA ALA A 140 23.71 14.94 5.84
C ALA A 140 24.96 15.84 5.83
N SER A 141 25.80 15.78 4.78
CA SER A 141 27.03 16.58 4.68
C SER A 141 26.78 18.09 4.69
N ARG A 142 25.66 18.57 4.17
CA ARG A 142 25.33 20.01 4.08
C ARG A 142 24.52 20.56 5.28
N ILE A 143 24.03 19.70 6.18
CA ILE A 143 23.30 20.15 7.38
C ILE A 143 24.27 20.77 8.38
N ASP A 144 24.00 21.97 8.88
CA ASP A 144 24.81 22.59 9.93
C ASP A 144 24.49 21.95 11.29
N THR A 145 25.47 21.27 11.88
CA THR A 145 25.37 20.59 13.19
C THR A 145 26.06 21.35 14.32
N ASN A 146 26.51 22.59 14.10
CA ASN A 146 27.05 23.43 15.17
C ASN A 146 25.98 23.90 16.15
N VAL A 147 24.72 23.88 15.70
CA VAL A 147 23.54 24.20 16.52
C VAL A 147 22.64 22.94 16.56
N THR A 148 21.97 22.74 17.69
CA THR A 148 20.96 21.66 17.80
C THR A 148 19.89 21.85 16.73
N LEU A 149 19.64 20.82 15.96
CA LEU A 149 18.69 20.85 14.86
C LEU A 149 17.25 20.89 15.41
N ASP A 150 16.39 21.62 14.73
CA ASP A 150 14.93 21.48 14.90
C ASP A 150 14.39 20.48 13.89
N LEU A 151 14.61 19.18 14.15
CA LEU A 151 14.22 18.07 13.28
C LEU A 151 12.73 18.11 12.93
N TYR A 152 11.90 18.26 13.95
CA TYR A 152 10.45 18.22 13.79
C TYR A 152 9.88 19.53 13.22
N GLY A 153 10.52 20.67 13.51
CA GLY A 153 10.22 21.93 12.84
C GLY A 153 10.50 21.84 11.35
N GLN A 154 11.64 21.25 10.98
CA GLN A 154 12.00 21.04 9.57
C GLN A 154 11.05 20.05 8.87
N ALA A 155 10.63 18.96 9.53
CA ALA A 155 9.65 18.02 8.99
C ALA A 155 8.30 18.73 8.71
N ARG A 156 7.81 19.55 9.67
CA ARG A 156 6.61 20.36 9.46
C ARG A 156 6.78 21.43 8.36
N GLN A 157 7.96 22.02 8.24
CA GLN A 157 8.26 22.98 7.19
C GLN A 157 8.26 22.32 5.80
N LYS A 158 8.83 21.12 5.66
CA LYS A 158 8.79 20.32 4.43
C LYS A 158 7.34 20.04 4.02
N ALA A 159 6.53 19.49 4.92
CA ALA A 159 5.11 19.24 4.68
C ALA A 159 4.36 20.55 4.26
N ALA A 160 4.65 21.66 4.94
CA ALA A 160 4.06 22.96 4.57
C ALA A 160 4.51 23.46 3.19
N SER A 161 5.75 23.20 2.78
CA SER A 161 6.26 23.57 1.45
C SER A 161 5.61 22.75 0.33
N GLU A 162 5.36 21.47 0.57
CA GLU A 162 4.63 20.60 -0.36
C GLU A 162 3.19 21.08 -0.56
N LEU A 163 2.50 21.48 0.52
CA LEU A 163 1.17 22.07 0.46
C LEU A 163 1.14 23.45 -0.25
N ALA A 164 2.26 24.17 -0.26
CA ALA A 164 2.36 25.48 -0.91
C ALA A 164 2.61 25.42 -2.43
N GLY A 165 2.78 24.21 -3.00
CA GLY A 165 3.01 24.01 -4.43
C GLY A 165 4.23 23.15 -4.75
N GLY A 166 4.85 22.53 -3.75
CA GLY A 166 5.95 21.56 -3.93
C GLY A 166 5.46 20.27 -4.58
N ASN A 167 4.23 19.86 -4.31
CA ASN A 167 3.59 18.73 -4.98
C ASN A 167 2.82 19.22 -6.22
N GLN A 168 3.36 18.95 -7.39
CA GLN A 168 2.72 19.36 -8.66
C GLN A 168 1.47 18.55 -9.02
N ALA A 169 1.20 17.45 -8.29
CA ALA A 169 0.05 16.58 -8.56
C ALA A 169 -1.28 17.20 -8.09
N PHE A 170 -1.26 17.94 -6.98
CA PHE A 170 -2.46 18.51 -6.36
C PHE A 170 -2.33 20.00 -6.06
N ALA A 171 -3.41 20.74 -6.29
CA ALA A 171 -3.55 22.14 -5.87
C ALA A 171 -4.47 22.17 -4.63
N TYR A 172 -3.92 22.56 -3.49
CA TYR A 172 -4.63 22.59 -2.21
C TYR A 172 -5.36 23.92 -2.00
N SER A 173 -6.62 23.84 -1.57
CA SER A 173 -7.37 24.98 -1.06
C SER A 173 -6.82 25.47 0.28
N GLU A 174 -7.21 26.66 0.73
CA GLU A 174 -6.82 27.19 2.06
C GLU A 174 -7.29 26.26 3.19
N ALA A 175 -8.50 25.71 3.07
CA ALA A 175 -9.05 24.79 4.06
C ALA A 175 -8.22 23.48 4.14
N GLU A 176 -7.79 22.94 3.02
CA GLU A 176 -6.93 21.75 2.99
C GLU A 176 -5.56 22.03 3.59
N ARG A 177 -4.95 23.16 3.24
CA ARG A 177 -3.67 23.58 3.84
C ARG A 177 -3.76 23.76 5.34
N ALA A 178 -4.84 24.37 5.84
CA ALA A 178 -5.07 24.52 7.28
C ALA A 178 -5.24 23.18 7.97
N CYS A 179 -6.04 22.26 7.39
CA CYS A 179 -6.27 20.92 7.92
C CYS A 179 -4.97 20.12 8.01
N TRP A 180 -4.17 20.06 6.95
CA TRP A 180 -2.92 19.30 6.95
C TRP A 180 -1.84 19.91 7.85
N LYS A 181 -1.77 21.23 7.97
CA LYS A 181 -0.88 21.90 8.94
C LYS A 181 -1.26 21.57 10.38
N GLU A 182 -2.55 21.56 10.68
CA GLU A 182 -3.05 21.16 12.00
C GLU A 182 -2.70 19.69 12.30
N LYS A 183 -2.92 18.77 11.35
CA LYS A 183 -2.52 17.36 11.49
C LYS A 183 -1.02 17.21 11.72
N ALA A 184 -0.19 17.87 10.92
CA ALA A 184 1.27 17.85 11.09
C ALA A 184 1.72 18.36 12.47
N SER A 185 0.98 19.33 13.06
CA SER A 185 1.28 19.85 14.41
C SER A 185 0.84 18.91 15.52
N ASN A 186 -0.12 18.01 15.27
CA ASN A 186 -0.66 17.07 16.23
C ASN A 186 0.15 15.75 16.30
N VAL A 187 1.05 15.50 15.34
CA VAL A 187 1.94 14.34 15.38
C VAL A 187 2.76 14.35 16.67
N GLN A 188 2.72 13.24 17.41
CA GLN A 188 3.45 13.10 18.66
C GLN A 188 4.96 13.10 18.42
N THR A 189 5.67 13.93 19.17
CA THR A 189 7.13 14.07 19.10
C THR A 189 7.72 14.13 20.52
N PRO A 190 8.92 13.59 20.77
CA PRO A 190 9.80 12.92 19.82
C PRO A 190 9.27 11.56 19.38
N VAL A 191 9.61 11.17 18.14
CA VAL A 191 9.23 9.88 17.54
C VAL A 191 10.08 8.76 18.13
N GLU A 192 9.46 7.62 18.43
CA GLU A 192 10.17 6.42 18.85
C GLU A 192 10.72 5.65 17.65
N TYR A 193 12.02 5.35 17.65
CA TYR A 193 12.69 4.50 16.67
C TYR A 193 12.82 3.08 17.20
N GLY A 194 12.64 2.11 16.33
CA GLY A 194 12.84 0.70 16.62
C GLY A 194 12.59 -0.16 15.39
N TYR A 195 12.81 -1.47 15.53
CA TYR A 195 12.61 -2.41 14.45
C TYR A 195 11.13 -2.66 14.17
N ALA A 196 10.74 -2.56 12.91
CA ALA A 196 9.37 -2.80 12.45
C ALA A 196 9.34 -3.44 11.04
N GLY A 197 10.35 -4.23 10.69
CA GLY A 197 10.59 -4.72 9.34
C GLY A 197 9.38 -5.32 8.66
N GLY A 198 8.62 -6.21 9.33
CA GLY A 198 7.46 -6.86 8.73
C GLY A 198 6.29 -5.92 8.41
N TRP A 199 6.13 -4.84 9.18
CA TRP A 199 5.10 -3.84 8.94
C TRP A 199 5.50 -2.89 7.81
N LEU A 200 6.77 -2.45 7.79
CA LEU A 200 7.31 -1.57 6.74
C LEU A 200 7.34 -2.29 5.39
N ASP A 201 7.77 -3.55 5.36
CA ASP A 201 7.79 -4.38 4.16
C ASP A 201 6.39 -4.52 3.53
N PHE A 202 5.35 -4.70 4.35
CA PHE A 202 3.98 -4.76 3.84
C PHE A 202 3.58 -3.47 3.11
N PHE A 203 3.98 -2.30 3.57
CA PHE A 203 3.67 -1.04 2.87
C PHE A 203 4.30 -1.01 1.48
N ASP A 204 5.50 -1.52 1.32
CA ASP A 204 6.21 -1.50 0.03
C ASP A 204 5.57 -2.45 -0.99
N ILE A 205 4.98 -3.56 -0.52
CA ILE A 205 4.29 -4.53 -1.38
C ILE A 205 2.76 -4.40 -1.37
N SER A 206 2.19 -3.41 -0.69
CA SER A 206 0.73 -3.25 -0.51
C SER A 206 -0.04 -3.15 -1.83
N ALA A 207 0.54 -2.50 -2.85
CA ALA A 207 -0.06 -2.38 -4.18
C ALA A 207 -0.34 -3.74 -4.84
N PHE A 208 0.38 -4.81 -4.46
CA PHE A 208 0.11 -6.17 -4.95
C PHE A 208 -1.24 -6.75 -4.49
N LEU A 209 -1.93 -6.13 -3.51
CA LEU A 209 -3.32 -6.45 -3.20
C LEU A 209 -4.25 -6.34 -4.43
N ILE A 210 -3.86 -5.60 -5.45
CA ILE A 210 -4.59 -5.50 -6.71
C ILE A 210 -4.84 -6.88 -7.36
N PHE A 211 -3.92 -7.82 -7.18
CA PHE A 211 -4.09 -9.18 -7.72
C PHE A 211 -5.23 -9.95 -7.03
N ALA A 212 -5.48 -9.69 -5.74
CA ALA A 212 -6.64 -10.24 -5.06
C ALA A 212 -7.95 -9.75 -5.70
N LEU A 213 -8.00 -8.47 -6.07
CA LEU A 213 -9.15 -7.88 -6.74
C LEU A 213 -9.39 -8.51 -8.12
N ILE A 214 -8.33 -8.73 -8.89
CA ILE A 214 -8.40 -9.38 -10.22
C ILE A 214 -8.94 -10.81 -10.08
N VAL A 215 -8.46 -11.59 -9.12
CA VAL A 215 -8.96 -12.95 -8.87
C VAL A 215 -10.44 -12.94 -8.48
N CYS A 216 -10.85 -12.00 -7.60
CA CYS A 216 -12.26 -11.84 -7.24
C CYS A 216 -13.15 -11.53 -8.46
N ALA A 217 -12.66 -10.67 -9.35
CA ALA A 217 -13.36 -10.36 -10.60
C ALA A 217 -13.46 -11.58 -11.52
N ILE A 218 -12.38 -12.35 -11.69
CA ILE A 218 -12.36 -13.60 -12.49
C ILE A 218 -13.38 -14.60 -11.94
N ALA A 219 -13.38 -14.81 -10.61
CA ALA A 219 -14.28 -15.75 -9.95
C ALA A 219 -15.76 -15.37 -10.12
N CYS A 220 -16.06 -14.07 -10.12
CA CYS A 220 -17.43 -13.55 -10.09
C CYS A 220 -17.93 -13.06 -11.46
N ALA A 221 -17.08 -12.93 -12.49
CA ALA A 221 -17.49 -12.45 -13.81
C ALA A 221 -18.59 -13.29 -14.47
N SER A 222 -18.62 -14.59 -14.19
CA SER A 222 -19.59 -15.52 -14.77
C SER A 222 -20.88 -15.70 -13.98
N VAL A 223 -21.04 -15.08 -12.80
CA VAL A 223 -22.11 -15.38 -11.85
C VAL A 223 -23.52 -15.20 -12.39
N PHE A 224 -23.76 -14.16 -13.18
CA PHE A 224 -25.05 -13.92 -13.82
C PHE A 224 -25.08 -14.35 -15.28
N ASN A 225 -23.99 -14.10 -16.02
CA ASN A 225 -23.99 -14.30 -17.47
C ASN A 225 -23.95 -15.77 -17.90
N ILE A 226 -23.59 -16.69 -17.03
CA ILE A 226 -23.59 -18.12 -17.34
C ILE A 226 -24.99 -18.62 -17.69
N GLU A 227 -26.04 -18.13 -17.02
CA GLU A 227 -27.42 -18.48 -17.34
C GLU A 227 -27.81 -18.00 -18.75
N TYR A 228 -27.38 -16.79 -19.14
CA TYR A 228 -27.67 -16.25 -20.47
C TYR A 228 -26.95 -17.04 -21.54
N ARG A 229 -25.69 -17.39 -21.30
CA ARG A 229 -24.87 -18.17 -22.25
C ARG A 229 -25.40 -19.58 -22.45
N GLU A 230 -25.88 -20.20 -21.36
CA GLU A 230 -26.42 -21.57 -21.39
C GLU A 230 -27.95 -21.61 -21.67
N LYS A 231 -28.58 -20.44 -21.92
CA LYS A 231 -30.01 -20.29 -22.18
C LYS A 231 -30.90 -20.94 -21.12
N THR A 232 -30.43 -20.95 -19.86
CA THR A 232 -31.16 -21.49 -18.71
C THR A 232 -31.94 -20.41 -17.94
N ASP A 233 -31.73 -19.15 -18.27
CA ASP A 233 -32.34 -17.98 -17.66
C ASP A 233 -33.88 -18.03 -17.75
N ALA A 234 -34.47 -18.47 -18.88
CA ALA A 234 -35.90 -18.64 -19.07
C ALA A 234 -36.53 -19.57 -18.01
N VAL A 235 -35.90 -20.72 -17.82
CA VAL A 235 -36.37 -21.73 -16.86
C VAL A 235 -36.18 -21.24 -15.42
N LEU A 236 -35.03 -20.66 -15.10
CA LEU A 236 -34.73 -20.16 -13.76
C LEU A 236 -35.64 -18.98 -13.37
N LEU A 237 -35.86 -18.03 -14.26
CA LEU A 237 -36.70 -16.86 -14.00
C LEU A 237 -38.21 -17.19 -13.95
N SER A 238 -38.65 -18.30 -14.53
CA SER A 238 -40.02 -18.77 -14.41
C SER A 238 -40.34 -19.43 -13.05
N THR A 239 -39.31 -19.83 -12.30
CA THR A 239 -39.51 -20.44 -10.97
C THR A 239 -39.92 -19.42 -9.92
N LYS A 240 -40.65 -19.88 -8.88
CA LYS A 240 -41.16 -19.06 -7.75
C LYS A 240 -40.05 -18.26 -7.05
N LEU A 241 -38.83 -18.77 -7.00
CA LEU A 241 -37.69 -18.13 -6.32
C LEU A 241 -36.73 -17.43 -7.28
N GLY A 242 -36.80 -17.66 -8.58
CA GLY A 242 -35.87 -17.18 -9.60
C GLY A 242 -35.79 -15.65 -9.65
N LYS A 243 -36.91 -14.97 -9.77
CA LYS A 243 -36.96 -13.49 -9.80
C LYS A 243 -36.71 -12.82 -8.45
N SER A 244 -37.02 -13.50 -7.32
CA SER A 244 -37.04 -12.88 -5.99
C SER A 244 -35.77 -13.14 -5.16
N LYS A 245 -35.32 -14.40 -5.07
CA LYS A 245 -34.27 -14.82 -4.15
C LYS A 245 -32.96 -15.23 -4.81
N LEU A 246 -33.01 -15.69 -6.07
CA LEU A 246 -31.83 -16.18 -6.76
C LEU A 246 -30.76 -15.09 -6.94
N GLY A 247 -31.14 -13.89 -7.41
CA GLY A 247 -30.20 -12.77 -7.57
C GLY A 247 -29.52 -12.36 -6.27
N ALA A 248 -30.27 -12.42 -5.14
CA ALA A 248 -29.69 -12.17 -3.82
C ALA A 248 -28.74 -13.31 -3.38
N ALA A 249 -29.08 -14.58 -3.67
CA ALA A 249 -28.23 -15.72 -3.35
C ALA A 249 -26.90 -15.66 -4.12
N LYS A 250 -26.95 -15.29 -5.41
CA LYS A 250 -25.76 -15.06 -6.26
C LYS A 250 -24.84 -13.96 -5.70
N ALA A 251 -25.42 -12.80 -5.34
CA ALA A 251 -24.67 -11.70 -4.77
C ALA A 251 -23.99 -12.11 -3.43
N ILE A 252 -24.73 -12.76 -2.53
CA ILE A 252 -24.19 -13.21 -1.23
C ILE A 252 -23.09 -14.26 -1.45
N ALA A 253 -23.28 -15.23 -2.35
CA ALA A 253 -22.27 -16.22 -2.67
C ALA A 253 -21.00 -15.57 -3.22
N SER A 254 -21.13 -14.55 -4.09
CA SER A 254 -20.00 -13.81 -4.64
C SER A 254 -19.24 -13.04 -3.56
N ILE A 255 -19.94 -12.39 -2.64
CA ILE A 255 -19.33 -11.70 -1.48
C ILE A 255 -18.52 -12.69 -0.65
N ILE A 256 -19.09 -13.85 -0.32
CA ILE A 256 -18.39 -14.86 0.48
C ILE A 256 -17.12 -15.35 -0.23
N VAL A 257 -17.22 -15.69 -1.53
CA VAL A 257 -16.04 -16.13 -2.30
C VAL A 257 -14.97 -15.04 -2.36
N ALA A 258 -15.36 -13.81 -2.70
CA ALA A 258 -14.44 -12.69 -2.80
C ALA A 258 -13.76 -12.39 -1.44
N SER A 259 -14.52 -12.43 -0.33
CA SER A 259 -13.97 -12.24 1.02
C SER A 259 -12.95 -13.31 1.38
N VAL A 260 -13.26 -14.58 1.09
CA VAL A 260 -12.32 -15.70 1.34
C VAL A 260 -11.05 -15.53 0.51
N VAL A 261 -11.19 -15.21 -0.78
CA VAL A 261 -10.03 -14.96 -1.66
C VAL A 261 -9.20 -13.80 -1.14
N TYR A 262 -9.83 -12.67 -0.80
CA TYR A 262 -9.13 -11.50 -0.25
C TYR A 262 -8.33 -11.84 1.01
N ILE A 263 -8.95 -12.55 1.96
CA ILE A 263 -8.30 -12.95 3.21
C ILE A 263 -7.11 -13.88 2.94
N ILE A 264 -7.25 -14.84 2.02
CA ILE A 264 -6.13 -15.72 1.65
C ILE A 264 -4.96 -14.93 1.06
N MET A 265 -5.25 -14.01 0.12
CA MET A 265 -4.21 -13.21 -0.52
C MET A 265 -3.56 -12.22 0.47
N LEU A 266 -4.36 -11.62 1.35
CA LEU A 266 -3.86 -10.77 2.43
C LEU A 266 -2.99 -11.56 3.42
N ALA A 267 -3.38 -12.80 3.75
CA ALA A 267 -2.58 -13.67 4.61
C ALA A 267 -1.21 -14.01 4.01
N VAL A 268 -1.10 -14.07 2.69
CA VAL A 268 0.20 -14.21 2.01
C VAL A 268 0.98 -12.90 2.07
N LEU A 269 0.39 -11.78 1.64
CA LEU A 269 1.09 -10.49 1.53
C LEU A 269 1.48 -9.87 2.88
N LEU A 270 0.68 -10.05 3.91
CA LEU A 270 0.98 -9.54 5.25
C LEU A 270 1.58 -10.63 6.14
N GLY A 271 1.04 -11.84 6.09
CA GLY A 271 1.45 -12.91 6.99
C GLY A 271 2.87 -13.41 6.73
N VAL A 272 3.29 -13.52 5.47
CA VAL A 272 4.65 -13.96 5.13
C VAL A 272 5.70 -12.95 5.61
N PRO A 273 5.60 -11.64 5.31
CA PRO A 273 6.50 -10.65 5.91
C PRO A 273 6.54 -10.70 7.43
N LEU A 274 5.39 -10.73 8.11
CA LEU A 274 5.37 -10.79 9.57
C LEU A 274 6.03 -12.03 10.16
N VAL A 275 6.05 -13.15 9.44
CA VAL A 275 6.74 -14.37 9.87
C VAL A 275 8.26 -14.27 9.71
N PHE A 276 8.75 -13.69 8.61
CA PHE A 276 10.18 -13.64 8.29
C PHE A 276 10.89 -12.42 8.85
N PHE A 277 10.27 -11.23 8.78
CA PHE A 277 10.84 -10.00 9.34
C PHE A 277 10.45 -9.80 10.82
N GLY A 278 9.41 -10.50 11.31
CA GLY A 278 8.90 -10.33 12.67
C GLY A 278 7.66 -9.44 12.75
N ALA A 279 6.86 -9.66 13.77
CA ALA A 279 5.62 -8.93 14.04
C ALA A 279 5.78 -7.81 15.09
N GLU A 280 6.98 -7.61 15.62
CA GLU A 280 7.32 -6.51 16.52
C GLU A 280 7.20 -5.15 15.81
N GLY A 281 7.10 -4.08 16.60
CA GLY A 281 7.01 -2.72 16.08
C GLY A 281 5.63 -2.27 15.62
N ALA A 282 4.56 -3.07 15.81
CA ALA A 282 3.19 -2.67 15.46
C ALA A 282 2.75 -1.36 16.12
N GLY A 283 3.23 -1.09 17.35
CA GLY A 283 2.95 0.11 18.13
C GLY A 283 3.79 1.33 17.75
N LEU A 284 4.87 1.13 17.00
CA LEU A 284 5.76 2.21 16.57
C LEU A 284 5.04 3.16 15.59
N PRO A 285 5.39 4.44 15.58
CA PRO A 285 4.69 5.44 14.79
C PRO A 285 4.92 5.29 13.29
N LEU A 286 3.94 5.67 12.49
CA LEU A 286 4.00 5.67 11.02
C LEU A 286 5.14 6.56 10.49
N GLN A 287 5.59 7.52 11.28
CA GLN A 287 6.74 8.39 11.02
C GLN A 287 8.06 7.63 10.83
N LEU A 288 8.14 6.36 11.27
CA LEU A 288 9.30 5.50 10.95
C LEU A 288 9.44 5.22 9.44
N ARG A 289 8.39 5.35 8.69
CA ARG A 289 8.44 5.28 7.23
C ARG A 289 8.95 6.58 6.62
N GLU A 290 8.48 7.70 7.12
CA GLU A 290 8.88 9.04 6.73
C GLU A 290 8.54 10.04 7.84
N LEU A 291 9.53 10.74 8.39
CA LEU A 291 9.32 11.70 9.51
C LEU A 291 8.36 12.84 9.16
N CYS A 292 8.21 13.16 7.88
CA CYS A 292 7.30 14.21 7.41
C CYS A 292 5.85 13.77 7.30
N ASN A 293 5.55 12.47 7.55
CA ASN A 293 4.19 11.96 7.49
C ASN A 293 3.29 12.64 8.53
N THR A 294 2.12 13.08 8.09
CA THR A 294 1.19 13.89 8.90
C THR A 294 0.13 13.07 9.63
N TYR A 295 0.10 11.75 9.44
CA TYR A 295 -0.85 10.86 10.13
C TYR A 295 -0.28 10.42 11.48
N ASP A 296 -0.94 10.78 12.57
CA ASP A 296 -0.62 10.32 13.92
C ASP A 296 -1.22 8.92 14.16
N LEU A 297 -0.58 7.92 13.58
CA LEU A 297 -0.99 6.51 13.64
C LEU A 297 0.19 5.61 13.96
N SER A 298 -0.07 4.50 14.65
CA SER A 298 0.91 3.42 14.71
C SER A 298 0.96 2.63 13.39
N LEU A 299 2.08 1.98 13.10
CA LEU A 299 2.26 1.14 11.91
C LEU A 299 1.17 0.06 11.81
N GLY A 300 0.86 -0.63 12.91
CA GLY A 300 -0.21 -1.62 12.93
C GLY A 300 -1.59 -1.03 12.64
N ALA A 301 -1.91 0.15 13.16
CA ALA A 301 -3.17 0.84 12.88
C ALA A 301 -3.25 1.29 11.40
N ALA A 302 -2.13 1.78 10.86
CA ALA A 302 -2.04 2.18 9.46
C ALA A 302 -2.22 0.97 8.51
N VAL A 303 -1.56 -0.15 8.78
CA VAL A 303 -1.75 -1.41 8.02
C VAL A 303 -3.19 -1.88 8.11
N LEU A 304 -3.81 -1.84 9.30
CA LEU A 304 -5.22 -2.22 9.45
C LEU A 304 -6.13 -1.30 8.64
N ALA A 305 -5.90 0.02 8.64
CA ALA A 305 -6.67 0.97 7.84
C ALA A 305 -6.57 0.65 6.35
N LEU A 306 -5.36 0.42 5.84
CA LEU A 306 -5.12 0.04 4.45
C LEU A 306 -5.81 -1.29 4.08
N CYS A 307 -5.75 -2.30 4.95
CA CYS A 307 -6.42 -3.58 4.75
C CYS A 307 -7.96 -3.44 4.72
N VAL A 308 -8.54 -2.64 5.61
CA VAL A 308 -9.99 -2.41 5.66
C VAL A 308 -10.47 -1.65 4.43
N VAL A 309 -9.78 -0.57 4.05
CA VAL A 309 -10.13 0.18 2.84
C VAL A 309 -9.88 -0.66 1.59
N GLY A 310 -8.79 -1.42 1.53
CA GLY A 310 -8.53 -2.38 0.45
C GLY A 310 -9.64 -3.43 0.30
N TYR A 311 -10.21 -3.90 1.40
CA TYR A 311 -11.39 -4.77 1.37
C TYR A 311 -12.61 -4.06 0.78
N LEU A 312 -12.84 -2.78 1.11
CA LEU A 312 -13.93 -1.99 0.51
C LEU A 312 -13.69 -1.76 -0.99
N VAL A 313 -12.44 -1.51 -1.39
CA VAL A 313 -12.04 -1.41 -2.81
C VAL A 313 -12.39 -2.70 -3.55
N MET A 314 -12.05 -3.86 -2.98
CA MET A 314 -12.44 -5.18 -3.50
C MET A 314 -13.95 -5.32 -3.63
N LEU A 315 -14.72 -4.97 -2.60
CA LEU A 315 -16.19 -5.04 -2.64
C LEU A 315 -16.77 -4.10 -3.72
N GLY A 316 -16.26 -2.88 -3.86
CA GLY A 316 -16.69 -1.94 -4.89
C GLY A 316 -16.45 -2.49 -6.30
N LEU A 317 -15.27 -3.05 -6.56
CA LEU A 317 -14.94 -3.69 -7.84
C LEU A 317 -15.81 -4.94 -8.07
N LEU A 318 -16.11 -5.71 -7.03
CA LEU A 318 -17.07 -6.81 -7.08
C LEU A 318 -18.46 -6.30 -7.49
N GLY A 319 -18.93 -5.19 -6.93
CA GLY A 319 -20.21 -4.57 -7.30
C GLY A 319 -20.27 -4.22 -8.79
N ILE A 320 -19.20 -3.63 -9.34
CA ILE A 320 -19.07 -3.36 -10.80
C ILE A 320 -19.08 -4.67 -11.58
N THR A 321 -18.31 -5.67 -11.17
CA THR A 321 -18.23 -6.99 -11.83
C THR A 321 -19.60 -7.66 -11.90
N LEU A 322 -20.37 -7.67 -10.80
CA LEU A 322 -21.71 -8.23 -10.75
C LEU A 322 -22.70 -7.48 -11.64
N LEU A 323 -22.60 -6.15 -11.68
CA LEU A 323 -23.43 -5.33 -12.57
C LEU A 323 -23.15 -5.63 -14.04
N LEU A 324 -21.88 -5.70 -14.43
CA LEU A 324 -21.48 -6.07 -15.80
C LEU A 324 -21.92 -7.50 -16.12
N SER A 325 -21.74 -8.45 -15.19
CA SER A 325 -22.17 -9.84 -15.33
C SER A 325 -23.69 -9.99 -15.56
N SER A 326 -24.48 -9.07 -14.98
CA SER A 326 -25.96 -9.07 -15.18
C SER A 326 -26.42 -8.46 -16.49
N LYS A 327 -25.53 -7.78 -17.24
CA LYS A 327 -25.87 -7.09 -18.50
C LYS A 327 -25.17 -7.68 -19.73
N MET A 328 -24.04 -8.33 -19.56
CA MET A 328 -23.18 -8.82 -20.65
C MET A 328 -23.20 -10.34 -20.69
N CYS A 329 -23.29 -10.92 -21.89
CA CYS A 329 -23.22 -12.37 -22.08
C CYS A 329 -21.77 -12.92 -22.11
N SER A 330 -20.77 -12.05 -22.29
CA SER A 330 -19.37 -12.45 -22.42
C SER A 330 -18.58 -12.20 -21.13
N SER A 331 -18.14 -13.25 -20.45
CA SER A 331 -17.25 -13.14 -19.29
C SER A 331 -15.90 -12.51 -19.66
N MET A 332 -15.38 -12.78 -20.87
CA MET A 332 -14.12 -12.18 -21.34
C MET A 332 -14.25 -10.67 -21.53
N GLY A 333 -15.40 -10.20 -22.06
CA GLY A 333 -15.65 -8.75 -22.17
C GLY A 333 -15.71 -8.06 -20.82
N ILE A 334 -16.30 -8.72 -19.81
CA ILE A 334 -16.32 -8.20 -18.42
C ILE A 334 -14.91 -8.09 -17.88
N LEU A 335 -14.10 -9.15 -18.03
CA LEU A 335 -12.71 -9.14 -17.57
C LEU A 335 -11.85 -8.10 -18.28
N ALA A 336 -12.08 -7.87 -19.58
CA ALA A 336 -11.37 -6.82 -20.32
C ALA A 336 -11.69 -5.41 -19.75
N ILE A 337 -12.95 -5.13 -19.39
CA ILE A 337 -13.34 -3.87 -18.77
C ILE A 337 -12.68 -3.72 -17.37
N ILE A 338 -12.73 -4.78 -16.56
CA ILE A 338 -12.10 -4.76 -15.23
C ILE A 338 -10.58 -4.59 -15.34
N ALA A 339 -9.95 -5.29 -16.28
CA ALA A 339 -8.52 -5.13 -16.54
C ALA A 339 -8.18 -3.68 -16.96
N ALA A 340 -9.00 -3.05 -17.79
CA ALA A 340 -8.81 -1.66 -18.16
C ALA A 340 -8.93 -0.72 -16.95
N ILE A 341 -9.91 -0.93 -16.05
CA ILE A 341 -10.06 -0.14 -14.82
C ILE A 341 -8.83 -0.28 -13.90
N VAL A 342 -8.17 -1.42 -13.90
CA VAL A 342 -6.99 -1.68 -13.06
C VAL A 342 -5.70 -1.21 -13.71
N ILE A 343 -5.47 -1.60 -14.98
CA ILE A 343 -4.16 -1.44 -15.64
C ILE A 343 -3.96 -0.04 -16.22
N VAL A 344 -5.01 0.56 -16.81
CA VAL A 344 -4.86 1.88 -17.46
C VAL A 344 -4.39 2.94 -16.47
N PRO A 345 -4.98 3.09 -15.27
CA PRO A 345 -4.50 4.07 -14.29
C PRO A 345 -3.09 3.80 -13.77
N MET A 346 -2.68 2.53 -13.71
CA MET A 346 -1.31 2.15 -13.33
C MET A 346 -0.26 2.72 -14.30
N MET A 347 -0.62 2.86 -15.59
CA MET A 347 0.27 3.41 -16.62
C MET A 347 0.20 4.92 -16.74
N MET A 348 -0.71 5.57 -16.00
CA MET A 348 -0.87 7.02 -16.01
C MET A 348 -0.04 7.62 -14.87
N SER A 349 0.92 8.45 -15.24
CA SER A 349 1.62 9.31 -14.29
C SER A 349 0.73 10.50 -13.87
N ASN A 350 1.21 11.29 -12.92
CA ASN A 350 0.52 12.51 -12.49
C ASN A 350 0.12 13.38 -13.68
N LEU A 351 -1.17 13.66 -13.76
CA LEU A 351 -1.74 14.50 -14.79
C LEU A 351 -1.56 15.97 -14.39
N HIS A 352 -1.29 16.84 -15.40
CA HIS A 352 -1.16 18.29 -15.15
C HIS A 352 -2.53 18.96 -14.91
N ASN A 353 -3.44 18.26 -14.27
CA ASN A 353 -4.79 18.75 -13.98
C ASN A 353 -5.26 18.20 -12.64
N ASN A 354 -5.53 19.11 -11.70
CA ASN A 354 -5.92 18.77 -10.33
C ASN A 354 -7.17 17.87 -10.26
N ILE A 355 -8.22 18.17 -11.02
CA ILE A 355 -9.45 17.35 -11.03
C ILE A 355 -9.18 15.96 -11.59
N ALA A 356 -8.41 15.87 -12.67
CA ALA A 356 -8.07 14.60 -13.30
C ALA A 356 -7.24 13.73 -12.35
N ASN A 357 -6.31 14.30 -11.57
CA ASN A 357 -5.54 13.58 -10.54
C ASN A 357 -6.45 13.07 -9.41
N HIS A 358 -7.38 13.89 -8.92
CA HIS A 358 -8.34 13.43 -7.91
C HIS A 358 -9.19 12.26 -8.41
N VAL A 359 -9.61 12.27 -9.69
CA VAL A 359 -10.33 11.15 -10.29
C VAL A 359 -9.41 9.94 -10.47
N LEU A 360 -8.16 10.16 -10.89
CA LEU A 360 -7.18 9.10 -11.10
C LEU A 360 -6.88 8.35 -9.79
N PHE A 361 -6.76 9.07 -8.67
CA PHE A 361 -6.51 8.50 -7.35
C PHE A 361 -7.68 7.65 -6.82
N LEU A 362 -8.88 7.77 -7.37
CA LEU A 362 -10.00 6.86 -7.04
C LEU A 362 -9.90 5.48 -7.69
N PHE A 363 -8.93 5.23 -8.57
CA PHE A 363 -8.79 3.92 -9.20
C PHE A 363 -8.09 2.91 -8.28
N PRO A 364 -8.42 1.60 -8.41
CA PRO A 364 -8.01 0.57 -7.45
C PRO A 364 -6.51 0.45 -7.21
N PHE A 365 -5.69 0.59 -8.26
CA PHE A 365 -4.23 0.46 -8.14
C PHE A 365 -3.64 1.55 -7.24
N LEU A 366 -3.98 2.81 -7.50
CA LEU A 366 -3.49 3.95 -6.71
C LEU A 366 -4.08 3.96 -5.29
N ALA A 367 -5.31 3.45 -5.13
CA ALA A 367 -5.98 3.34 -3.85
C ALA A 367 -5.35 2.30 -2.90
N LEU A 368 -4.60 1.33 -3.43
CA LEU A 368 -3.94 0.27 -2.66
C LEU A 368 -2.45 0.53 -2.43
N ASP A 369 -1.88 1.55 -3.08
CA ASP A 369 -0.50 1.96 -2.85
C ASP A 369 -0.40 2.76 -1.55
N ALA A 370 0.35 2.24 -0.59
CA ALA A 370 0.51 2.88 0.72
C ALA A 370 1.17 4.26 0.65
N ASN A 371 2.00 4.54 -0.36
CA ASN A 371 2.58 5.87 -0.57
C ASN A 371 1.48 6.90 -0.83
N ASN A 372 0.55 6.59 -1.73
CA ASN A 372 -0.58 7.45 -2.02
C ASN A 372 -1.60 7.50 -0.88
N PHE A 373 -1.79 6.35 -0.18
CA PHE A 373 -2.81 6.21 0.86
C PHE A 373 -2.54 7.07 2.08
N PHE A 374 -1.27 7.26 2.44
CA PHE A 374 -0.83 8.06 3.59
C PHE A 374 -0.17 9.38 3.17
N ASP A 375 -0.28 9.80 1.93
CA ASP A 375 0.12 11.12 1.47
C ASP A 375 -0.94 12.17 1.83
N MET A 376 -0.57 13.45 1.73
CA MET A 376 -1.45 14.60 1.98
C MET A 376 -2.47 14.79 0.86
N VAL A 377 -3.23 13.75 0.53
CA VAL A 377 -4.31 13.80 -0.46
C VAL A 377 -5.65 13.97 0.24
N SER A 378 -6.42 14.97 -0.18
CA SER A 378 -7.74 15.27 0.37
C SER A 378 -8.70 15.77 -0.69
N TYR A 379 -9.98 15.71 -0.37
CA TYR A 379 -11.06 16.20 -1.21
C TYR A 379 -11.84 17.25 -0.44
N SER A 380 -11.99 18.46 -0.99
CA SER A 380 -12.67 19.54 -0.31
C SER A 380 -14.03 19.87 -0.95
N ILE A 381 -15.04 20.08 -0.12
CA ILE A 381 -16.36 20.57 -0.51
C ILE A 381 -16.63 21.83 0.34
N GLY A 382 -16.27 22.98 -0.20
CA GLY A 382 -16.27 24.24 0.58
C GLY A 382 -15.27 24.14 1.75
N PRO A 383 -15.70 24.38 3.00
CA PRO A 383 -14.82 24.30 4.16
C PRO A 383 -14.60 22.84 4.65
N LEU A 384 -15.37 21.88 4.19
CA LEU A 384 -15.26 20.49 4.60
C LEU A 384 -14.12 19.81 3.83
N VAL A 385 -13.10 19.35 4.55
CA VAL A 385 -11.98 18.59 4.03
C VAL A 385 -12.15 17.14 4.44
N ILE A 386 -12.09 16.23 3.47
CA ILE A 386 -12.21 14.79 3.68
C ILE A 386 -10.90 14.14 3.21
N GLU A 387 -10.28 13.41 4.09
CA GLU A 387 -9.03 12.70 3.82
C GLU A 387 -9.22 11.57 2.81
N TYR A 388 -8.21 11.30 2.02
CA TYR A 388 -8.24 10.31 0.95
C TYR A 388 -8.68 8.91 1.41
N PRO A 389 -8.21 8.32 2.51
CA PRO A 389 -8.68 7.01 2.98
C PRO A 389 -10.20 6.97 3.25
N VAL A 390 -10.76 8.07 3.78
CA VAL A 390 -12.19 8.19 4.07
C VAL A 390 -12.99 8.31 2.79
N VAL A 391 -12.51 9.10 1.82
CA VAL A 391 -13.13 9.22 0.50
C VAL A 391 -13.18 7.87 -0.20
N LEU A 392 -12.08 7.11 -0.19
CA LEU A 392 -12.02 5.77 -0.76
C LEU A 392 -13.04 4.84 -0.10
N ALA A 393 -13.12 4.84 1.23
CA ALA A 393 -14.07 4.01 1.96
C ALA A 393 -15.52 4.30 1.56
N ILE A 394 -15.91 5.58 1.51
CA ILE A 394 -17.26 6.01 1.12
C ILE A 394 -17.53 5.67 -0.35
N PHE A 395 -16.60 5.99 -1.23
CA PHE A 395 -16.75 5.78 -2.68
C PHE A 395 -16.93 4.30 -3.04
N TYR A 396 -16.08 3.43 -2.52
CA TYR A 396 -16.14 2.01 -2.82
C TYR A 396 -17.29 1.29 -2.10
N ALA A 397 -17.67 1.71 -0.89
CA ALA A 397 -18.89 1.23 -0.25
C ALA A 397 -20.13 1.59 -1.08
N ALA A 398 -20.21 2.83 -1.60
CA ALA A 398 -21.31 3.25 -2.48
C ALA A 398 -21.32 2.45 -3.79
N LEU A 399 -20.17 2.27 -4.45
CA LEU A 399 -20.04 1.44 -5.65
C LEU A 399 -20.52 0.00 -5.43
N PHE A 400 -20.16 -0.60 -4.29
CA PHE A 400 -20.59 -1.94 -3.93
C PHE A 400 -22.11 -2.03 -3.76
N VAL A 401 -22.71 -1.14 -2.98
CA VAL A 401 -24.15 -1.11 -2.72
C VAL A 401 -24.93 -0.89 -4.02
N ILE A 402 -24.56 0.15 -4.78
CA ILE A 402 -25.23 0.50 -6.03
C ILE A 402 -25.06 -0.63 -7.06
N GLY A 403 -23.84 -1.13 -7.26
CA GLY A 403 -23.54 -2.20 -8.22
C GLY A 403 -24.31 -3.48 -7.90
N THR A 404 -24.33 -3.89 -6.62
CA THR A 404 -25.05 -5.09 -6.16
C THR A 404 -26.57 -4.94 -6.29
N LEU A 405 -27.15 -3.80 -5.94
CA LEU A 405 -28.58 -3.55 -6.07
C LEU A 405 -29.03 -3.51 -7.54
N LEU A 406 -28.25 -2.81 -8.38
CA LEU A 406 -28.53 -2.72 -9.81
C LEU A 406 -28.38 -4.07 -10.51
N SER A 407 -27.36 -4.88 -10.18
CA SER A 407 -27.18 -6.21 -10.76
C SER A 407 -28.37 -7.12 -10.49
N ARG A 408 -28.88 -7.12 -9.24
CA ARG A 408 -30.10 -7.86 -8.85
C ARG A 408 -31.31 -7.39 -9.62
N ARG A 409 -31.48 -6.06 -9.74
CA ARG A 409 -32.62 -5.46 -10.47
C ARG A 409 -32.55 -5.78 -11.98
N CYS A 410 -31.38 -5.71 -12.59
CA CYS A 410 -31.19 -6.06 -14.00
C CYS A 410 -31.52 -7.53 -14.23
N PHE A 411 -30.97 -8.43 -13.41
CA PHE A 411 -31.26 -9.87 -13.53
C PHE A 411 -32.76 -10.19 -13.37
N SER A 412 -33.44 -9.58 -12.37
CA SER A 412 -34.88 -9.85 -12.14
C SER A 412 -35.80 -9.32 -13.25
N LYS A 413 -35.36 -8.29 -13.99
CA LYS A 413 -36.10 -7.67 -15.10
C LYS A 413 -35.68 -8.19 -16.48
N HIS A 414 -34.72 -9.11 -16.52
CA HIS A 414 -34.28 -9.67 -17.80
C HIS A 414 -35.44 -10.34 -18.51
N GLN A 415 -35.73 -9.89 -19.73
CA GLN A 415 -36.73 -10.48 -20.61
C GLN A 415 -36.04 -11.50 -21.50
N VAL A 416 -36.53 -12.70 -21.45
CA VAL A 416 -36.08 -13.77 -22.35
C VAL A 416 -36.58 -13.44 -23.73
N ALA A 417 -35.68 -13.23 -24.69
CA ALA A 417 -35.99 -13.02 -26.09
C ALA A 417 -36.23 -14.35 -26.80
#